data_973cd88479fb6e770467b8a084a4ec63
#
_entry.id   973cd88479fb6e770467b8a084a4ec63
#
_cell.length_a   1.000
_cell.length_b   1.000
_cell.length_c   1.000
_cell.angle_alpha   90.00
_cell.angle_beta   90.00
_cell.angle_gamma   90.00
#
_symmetry.space_group_name_H-M   'P 1'
#
loop_
_entity.id
_entity.type
_entity.pdbx_description
1 polymer ?
#
loop_
_entity_poly.entity_id
_entity_poly.type
_entity_poly.pdbx_seq_one_letter_code
_entity_poly.pdbx_strand_id
1 'polypeptide(L)'
;VGKGVDITAEFAVTQDHQGAPGLAHGGLLSLAFDEALGKLMWLLRAPAVTARLEIDFLKPVPIGTKLYITARITGKVSRKVYSEAEGRLGGPDGEVVVRAASLFVIVPMNHFLENAPADYLEELRKNPDVLRFVDPEFEINP
;
A
#
# COMPACT_ATOMS: atom_id res chain seq x y z
N VAL A 1 -1.88 18.13 -15.87
CA VAL A 1 -1.44 17.75 -14.55
C VAL A 1 -2.41 16.70 -14.02
N GLY A 2 -2.07 15.46 -14.18
CA GLY A 2 -2.87 14.39 -13.62
C GLY A 2 -3.01 14.57 -12.11
N LYS A 3 -4.23 14.64 -11.63
CA LYS A 3 -4.47 14.49 -10.21
C LYS A 3 -4.10 13.05 -9.87
N GLY A 4 -2.94 12.85 -9.25
CA GLY A 4 -2.52 11.54 -8.80
C GLY A 4 -3.53 10.96 -7.83
N VAL A 5 -3.60 9.64 -7.76
CA VAL A 5 -4.38 8.96 -6.73
C VAL A 5 -3.54 8.94 -5.47
N ASP A 6 -4.01 9.63 -4.45
CA ASP A 6 -3.33 9.75 -3.17
C ASP A 6 -4.19 9.16 -2.06
N ILE A 7 -3.57 8.57 -1.08
CA ILE A 7 -4.22 8.14 0.16
C ILE A 7 -3.43 8.64 1.36
N THR A 8 -4.14 8.80 2.47
CA THR A 8 -3.54 9.04 3.78
C THR A 8 -4.01 7.96 4.73
N ALA A 9 -3.12 7.52 5.61
CA ALA A 9 -3.43 6.53 6.62
C ALA A 9 -2.70 6.87 7.91
N GLU A 10 -3.24 6.40 9.03
CA GLU A 10 -2.60 6.52 10.33
C GLU A 10 -2.30 5.12 10.86
N PHE A 11 -1.12 4.92 11.38
CA PHE A 11 -0.71 3.67 12.00
C PHE A 11 -0.28 3.93 13.43
N ALA A 12 -1.05 3.43 14.39
CA ALA A 12 -0.72 3.52 15.80
C ALA A 12 0.31 2.45 16.16
N VAL A 13 1.49 2.88 16.56
CA VAL A 13 2.58 1.97 16.94
C VAL A 13 2.42 1.56 18.40
N THR A 14 2.03 0.31 18.61
CA THR A 14 1.78 -0.25 19.94
C THR A 14 2.90 -1.20 20.38
N GLN A 15 2.82 -1.66 21.62
CA GLN A 15 3.75 -2.64 22.18
C GLN A 15 3.83 -3.93 21.34
N ASP A 16 2.72 -4.30 20.69
CA ASP A 16 2.67 -5.50 19.85
C ASP A 16 3.53 -5.37 18.58
N HIS A 17 3.92 -4.15 18.23
CA HIS A 17 4.76 -3.87 17.07
C HIS A 17 6.25 -3.75 17.41
N GLN A 18 6.63 -4.07 18.66
CA GLN A 18 8.01 -3.91 19.11
C GLN A 18 8.95 -4.91 18.45
N GLY A 19 10.06 -4.38 17.93
CA GLY A 19 11.23 -5.15 17.50
C GLY A 19 12.35 -4.97 18.52
N ALA A 20 13.24 -4.02 18.28
CA ALA A 20 14.21 -3.61 19.28
C ALA A 20 13.48 -2.92 20.47
N PRO A 21 14.06 -2.95 21.70
CA PRO A 21 13.38 -2.37 22.86
C PRO A 21 12.94 -0.92 22.64
N GLY A 22 11.64 -0.67 22.79
CA GLY A 22 11.05 0.66 22.64
C GLY A 22 10.83 1.13 21.21
N LEU A 23 11.18 0.32 20.21
CA LEU A 23 11.09 0.71 18.79
C LEU A 23 10.24 -0.27 18.00
N ALA A 24 9.55 0.27 16.99
CA ALA A 24 8.76 -0.55 16.09
C ALA A 24 9.63 -1.50 15.26
N HIS A 25 9.13 -2.71 15.06
CA HIS A 25 9.78 -3.72 14.22
C HIS A 25 9.71 -3.31 12.74
N GLY A 26 10.84 -3.32 12.04
CA GLY A 26 10.93 -2.93 10.64
C GLY A 26 10.01 -3.75 9.72
N GLY A 27 9.87 -5.04 9.98
CA GLY A 27 8.96 -5.90 9.22
C GLY A 27 7.50 -5.49 9.37
N LEU A 28 7.09 -5.08 10.58
CA LEU A 28 5.72 -4.62 10.83
C LEU A 28 5.47 -3.25 10.21
N LEU A 29 6.46 -2.35 10.23
CA LEU A 29 6.39 -1.10 9.49
C LEU A 29 6.29 -1.35 7.98
N SER A 30 7.06 -2.30 7.46
CA SER A 30 7.00 -2.70 6.05
C SER A 30 5.62 -3.21 5.67
N LEU A 31 4.98 -3.99 6.53
CA LEU A 31 3.61 -4.45 6.34
C LEU A 31 2.63 -3.27 6.27
N ALA A 32 2.75 -2.30 7.17
CA ALA A 32 1.89 -1.11 7.16
C ALA A 32 2.03 -0.31 5.86
N PHE A 33 3.24 -0.19 5.34
CA PHE A 33 3.49 0.49 4.06
C PHE A 33 2.99 -0.32 2.87
N ASP A 34 3.20 -1.61 2.86
CA ASP A 34 2.67 -2.48 1.79
C ASP A 34 1.14 -2.42 1.75
N GLU A 35 0.48 -2.42 2.90
CA GLU A 35 -0.96 -2.24 3.03
C GLU A 35 -1.43 -0.89 2.48
N ALA A 36 -0.76 0.19 2.85
CA ALA A 36 -1.11 1.54 2.39
C ALA A 36 -0.93 1.67 0.87
N LEU A 37 0.19 1.18 0.34
CA LEU A 37 0.47 1.19 -1.10
C LEU A 37 -0.50 0.29 -1.87
N GLY A 38 -0.84 -0.86 -1.30
CA GLY A 38 -1.81 -1.78 -1.87
C GLY A 38 -3.21 -1.19 -2.00
N LYS A 39 -3.60 -0.33 -1.07
CA LYS A 39 -4.90 0.37 -1.15
C LYS A 39 -5.02 1.28 -2.36
N LEU A 40 -3.91 1.80 -2.87
CA LEU A 40 -3.91 2.54 -4.12
C LEU A 40 -4.40 1.68 -5.29
N MET A 41 -4.04 0.40 -5.29
CA MET A 41 -4.49 -0.54 -6.33
C MET A 41 -6.00 -0.76 -6.25
N TRP A 42 -6.56 -0.78 -5.06
CA TRP A 42 -8.02 -0.84 -4.86
C TRP A 42 -8.72 0.39 -5.42
N LEU A 43 -8.13 1.58 -5.20
CA LEU A 43 -8.67 2.83 -5.76
C LEU A 43 -8.61 2.85 -7.28
N LEU A 44 -7.57 2.26 -7.87
CA LEU A 44 -7.45 2.08 -9.31
C LEU A 44 -8.37 0.98 -9.85
N ARG A 45 -8.95 0.18 -8.96
CA ARG A 45 -9.72 -1.01 -9.33
C ARG A 45 -8.91 -1.96 -10.22
N ALA A 46 -7.62 -2.05 -9.93
CA ALA A 46 -6.70 -2.90 -10.66
C ALA A 46 -6.31 -4.11 -9.80
N PRO A 47 -6.53 -5.34 -10.28
CA PRO A 47 -6.05 -6.52 -9.57
C PRO A 47 -4.54 -6.60 -9.74
N ALA A 48 -3.81 -6.28 -8.70
CA ALA A 48 -2.35 -6.18 -8.74
C ALA A 48 -1.70 -6.89 -7.56
N VAL A 49 -0.48 -7.33 -7.79
CA VAL A 49 0.35 -7.96 -6.75
C VAL A 49 1.61 -7.14 -6.54
N THR A 50 2.13 -7.17 -5.32
CA THR A 50 3.39 -6.52 -4.98
C THR A 50 4.53 -7.28 -5.65
N ALA A 51 5.25 -6.63 -6.55
CA ALA A 51 6.41 -7.19 -7.21
C ALA A 51 7.72 -6.73 -6.56
N ARG A 52 7.74 -5.52 -6.02
CA ARG A 52 8.90 -4.97 -5.34
C ARG A 52 8.47 -3.97 -4.29
N LEU A 53 9.13 -4.00 -3.15
CA LEU A 53 8.94 -3.04 -2.08
C LEU A 53 10.30 -2.63 -1.55
N GLU A 54 10.60 -1.34 -1.60
CA GLU A 54 11.80 -0.76 -1.03
C GLU A 54 11.41 0.15 0.11
N ILE A 55 12.05 -0.01 1.26
CA ILE A 55 11.78 0.81 2.43
C ILE A 55 13.09 1.31 3.02
N ASP A 56 13.15 2.62 3.24
CA ASP A 56 14.23 3.27 3.95
C ASP A 56 13.75 3.72 5.33
N PHE A 57 14.36 3.20 6.36
CA PHE A 57 14.11 3.60 7.74
C PHE A 57 15.07 4.72 8.10
N LEU A 58 14.63 5.95 7.93
CA LEU A 58 15.49 7.14 8.10
C LEU A 58 15.74 7.45 9.58
N LYS A 59 14.75 7.22 10.41
CA LYS A 59 14.81 7.42 11.87
C LYS A 59 14.00 6.35 12.60
N PRO A 60 14.35 6.07 13.86
CA PRO A 60 13.59 5.13 14.66
C PRO A 60 12.14 5.56 14.86
N VAL A 61 11.24 4.61 14.90
CA VAL A 61 9.82 4.84 15.20
C VAL A 61 9.52 4.29 16.58
N PRO A 62 9.37 5.16 17.61
CA PRO A 62 9.15 4.70 18.98
C PRO A 62 7.76 4.08 19.19
N ILE A 63 7.68 3.12 20.09
CA ILE A 63 6.41 2.59 20.59
C ILE A 63 5.62 3.72 21.25
N GLY A 64 4.31 3.72 21.03
CA GLY A 64 3.42 4.76 21.59
C GLY A 64 3.24 5.97 20.69
N THR A 65 3.88 6.00 19.52
CA THR A 65 3.70 7.08 18.55
C THR A 65 2.68 6.69 17.48
N LYS A 66 2.20 7.69 16.76
CA LYS A 66 1.34 7.51 15.61
C LYS A 66 2.10 7.89 14.35
N LEU A 67 2.16 6.98 13.40
CA LEU A 67 2.80 7.21 12.11
C LEU A 67 1.75 7.67 11.10
N TYR A 68 1.98 8.81 10.49
CA TYR A 68 1.13 9.36 9.42
C TYR A 68 1.72 8.96 8.08
N ILE A 69 0.98 8.14 7.34
CA ILE A 69 1.44 7.61 6.05
C ILE A 69 0.68 8.32 4.94
N THR A 70 1.41 8.87 3.98
CA THR A 70 0.85 9.38 2.73
C THR A 70 1.41 8.55 1.60
N ALA A 71 0.55 8.07 0.71
CA ALA A 71 0.94 7.23 -0.41
C ALA A 71 0.33 7.76 -1.70
N ARG A 72 1.08 7.66 -2.80
CA ARG A 72 0.66 8.16 -4.12
C ARG A 72 1.19 7.28 -5.23
N ILE A 73 0.47 7.26 -6.35
CA ILE A 73 0.95 6.65 -7.57
C ILE A 73 1.85 7.65 -8.29
N THR A 74 3.04 7.20 -8.65
CA THR A 74 4.03 8.03 -9.35
C THR A 74 4.11 7.73 -10.84
N GLY A 75 3.65 6.56 -11.27
CA GLY A 75 3.64 6.22 -12.67
C GLY A 75 2.94 4.90 -12.97
N LYS A 76 2.53 4.75 -14.22
CA LYS A 76 1.98 3.50 -14.74
C LYS A 76 2.48 3.28 -16.15
N VAL A 77 3.10 2.12 -16.39
CA VAL A 77 3.58 1.72 -17.72
C VAL A 77 3.08 0.29 -17.97
N SER A 78 2.13 0.14 -18.91
CA SER A 78 1.50 -1.15 -19.18
C SER A 78 0.89 -1.74 -17.90
N ARG A 79 1.31 -2.92 -17.48
CA ARG A 79 0.83 -3.57 -16.25
C ARG A 79 1.60 -3.17 -14.98
N LYS A 80 2.60 -2.33 -15.12
CA LYS A 80 3.45 -1.91 -13.99
C LYS A 80 2.93 -0.60 -13.41
N VAL A 81 2.69 -0.60 -12.10
CA VAL A 81 2.25 0.60 -11.37
C VAL A 81 3.30 0.94 -10.32
N TYR A 82 3.86 2.13 -10.44
CA TYR A 82 4.86 2.65 -9.52
C TYR A 82 4.19 3.55 -8.50
N SER A 83 4.55 3.40 -7.25
CA SER A 83 4.00 4.20 -6.16
C SER A 83 5.06 4.49 -5.10
N GLU A 84 4.82 5.54 -4.33
CA GLU A 84 5.69 5.98 -3.25
C GLU A 84 4.86 6.31 -2.02
N ALA A 85 5.49 6.20 -0.86
CA ALA A 85 4.89 6.59 0.40
C ALA A 85 5.92 7.20 1.33
N GLU A 86 5.43 8.05 2.23
CA GLU A 86 6.22 8.64 3.31
C GLU A 86 5.47 8.44 4.62
N GLY A 87 6.22 8.13 5.68
CA GLY A 87 5.71 8.08 7.04
C GLY A 87 6.30 9.21 7.87
N ARG A 88 5.44 9.92 8.60
CA ARG A 88 5.81 11.08 9.40
C ARG A 88 5.40 10.90 10.86
N LEU A 89 6.21 11.40 11.76
CA LEU A 89 5.88 11.50 13.18
C LEU A 89 5.55 12.95 13.52
N GLY A 90 4.66 13.14 14.50
CA GLY A 90 4.27 14.47 14.95
C GLY A 90 3.14 15.11 14.15
N GLY A 91 2.50 14.37 13.27
CA GLY A 91 1.37 14.82 12.47
C GLY A 91 1.63 14.80 10.98
N PRO A 92 0.63 15.24 10.17
CA PRO A 92 0.74 15.24 8.70
C PRO A 92 1.89 16.09 8.15
N ASP A 93 2.30 17.09 8.89
CA ASP A 93 3.41 17.98 8.52
C ASP A 93 4.69 17.69 9.33
N GLY A 94 4.73 16.55 10.00
CA GLY A 94 5.86 16.15 10.83
C GLY A 94 7.05 15.69 10.02
N GLU A 95 8.08 15.25 10.74
CA GLU A 95 9.32 14.77 10.14
C GLU A 95 9.12 13.42 9.44
N VAL A 96 9.69 13.29 8.24
CA VAL A 96 9.69 12.02 7.50
C VAL A 96 10.69 11.08 8.16
N VAL A 97 10.21 9.95 8.65
CA VAL A 97 11.03 8.94 9.34
C VAL A 97 11.14 7.63 8.55
N VAL A 98 10.21 7.39 7.63
CA VAL A 98 10.23 6.21 6.74
C VAL A 98 9.85 6.66 5.33
N ARG A 99 10.54 6.12 4.33
CA ARG A 99 10.17 6.25 2.93
C ARG A 99 10.01 4.88 2.31
N ALA A 100 9.03 4.76 1.42
CA ALA A 100 8.79 3.51 0.70
C ALA A 100 8.58 3.80 -0.78
N ALA A 101 8.99 2.86 -1.62
CA ALA A 101 8.70 2.84 -3.04
C ALA A 101 8.28 1.44 -3.43
N SER A 102 7.32 1.31 -4.31
CA SER A 102 6.80 0.01 -4.70
C SER A 102 6.57 -0.09 -6.19
N LEU A 103 6.65 -1.33 -6.67
CA LEU A 103 6.19 -1.74 -7.98
C LEU A 103 5.10 -2.78 -7.77
N PHE A 104 3.90 -2.47 -8.25
CA PHE A 104 2.80 -3.43 -8.36
C PHE A 104 2.66 -3.86 -9.81
N VAL A 105 2.31 -5.11 -10.02
CA VAL A 105 2.04 -5.64 -11.36
C VAL A 105 0.58 -6.04 -11.44
N ILE A 106 -0.13 -5.45 -12.39
CA ILE A 106 -1.52 -5.79 -12.67
C ILE A 106 -1.55 -7.18 -13.28
N VAL A 107 -2.40 -8.04 -12.72
CA VAL A 107 -2.55 -9.43 -13.15
C VAL A 107 -3.98 -9.68 -13.62
N PRO A 108 -4.21 -10.68 -14.49
CA PRO A 108 -5.57 -11.04 -14.88
C PRO A 108 -6.40 -11.47 -13.68
N MET A 109 -7.70 -11.16 -13.69
CA MET A 109 -8.63 -11.53 -12.60
C MET A 109 -8.61 -13.03 -12.32
N ASN A 110 -8.49 -13.88 -13.35
CA ASN A 110 -8.43 -15.32 -13.19
C ASN A 110 -7.22 -15.79 -12.36
N HIS A 111 -6.13 -15.03 -12.34
CA HIS A 111 -4.98 -15.32 -11.47
C HIS A 111 -5.40 -15.37 -9.99
N PHE A 112 -6.20 -14.42 -9.56
CA PHE A 112 -6.73 -14.41 -8.19
C PHE A 112 -7.73 -15.53 -7.96
N LEU A 113 -8.60 -15.79 -8.93
CA LEU A 113 -9.62 -16.84 -8.82
C LEU A 113 -9.03 -18.23 -8.74
N GLU A 114 -7.94 -18.49 -9.46
CA GLU A 114 -7.23 -19.79 -9.45
C GLU A 114 -6.55 -20.06 -8.11
N ASN A 115 -6.15 -19.03 -7.39
CA ASN A 115 -5.41 -19.15 -6.13
C ASN A 115 -6.26 -18.84 -4.90
N ALA A 116 -7.51 -18.41 -5.08
CA ALA A 116 -8.37 -18.03 -3.98
C ALA A 116 -8.96 -19.25 -3.25
N PRO A 117 -9.12 -19.20 -1.91
CA PRO A 117 -9.85 -20.23 -1.18
C PRO A 117 -11.30 -20.32 -1.65
N ALA A 118 -11.89 -21.54 -1.53
CA ALA A 118 -13.25 -21.81 -1.98
C ALA A 118 -14.29 -20.87 -1.34
N ASP A 119 -14.15 -20.59 -0.06
CA ASP A 119 -15.03 -19.68 0.69
C ASP A 119 -14.97 -18.25 0.14
N TYR A 120 -13.80 -17.80 -0.25
CA TYR A 120 -13.60 -16.48 -0.87
C TYR A 120 -14.30 -16.40 -2.23
N LEU A 121 -14.21 -17.47 -3.03
CA LEU A 121 -14.91 -17.57 -4.31
C LEU A 121 -16.42 -17.54 -4.15
N GLU A 122 -16.94 -18.16 -3.09
CA GLU A 122 -18.36 -18.18 -2.78
C GLU A 122 -18.84 -16.78 -2.35
N GLU A 123 -18.04 -16.08 -1.57
CA GLU A 123 -18.31 -14.69 -1.18
C GLU A 123 -18.34 -13.75 -2.38
N LEU A 124 -17.43 -13.94 -3.33
CA LEU A 124 -17.40 -13.19 -4.58
C LEU A 124 -18.64 -13.46 -5.46
N ARG A 125 -19.20 -14.66 -5.44
CA ARG A 125 -20.44 -14.97 -6.15
C ARG A 125 -21.64 -14.22 -5.57
N LYS A 126 -21.64 -13.98 -4.26
CA LYS A 126 -22.70 -13.25 -3.58
C LYS A 126 -22.61 -11.75 -3.80
N ASN A 127 -21.42 -11.22 -4.09
CA ASN A 127 -21.14 -9.80 -4.32
C ASN A 127 -20.37 -9.60 -5.61
N PRO A 128 -21.04 -9.71 -6.79
CA PRO A 128 -20.33 -9.57 -8.08
C PRO A 128 -19.72 -8.19 -8.30
N ASP A 129 -20.14 -7.18 -7.58
CA ASP A 129 -19.58 -5.83 -7.68
C ASP A 129 -18.13 -5.73 -7.18
N VAL A 130 -17.72 -6.65 -6.31
CA VAL A 130 -16.33 -6.75 -5.84
C VAL A 130 -15.38 -7.14 -6.98
N LEU A 131 -15.89 -7.81 -8.02
CA LEU A 131 -15.13 -8.26 -9.18
C LEU A 131 -15.02 -7.22 -10.30
N ARG A 132 -15.69 -6.08 -10.16
CA ARG A 132 -15.65 -5.03 -11.18
C ARG A 132 -14.38 -4.20 -11.04
N PHE A 133 -13.33 -4.68 -11.65
CA PHE A 133 -12.14 -3.88 -11.87
C PHE A 133 -12.29 -3.14 -13.19
N VAL A 134 -12.24 -1.84 -13.14
CA VAL A 134 -12.28 -0.97 -14.32
C VAL A 134 -10.86 -0.56 -14.62
N ASP A 135 -10.43 -0.66 -15.87
CA ASP A 135 -9.14 -0.13 -16.27
C ASP A 135 -9.08 1.36 -15.93
N PRO A 136 -8.04 1.81 -15.26
CA PRO A 136 -7.91 3.23 -14.96
C PRO A 136 -7.79 4.03 -16.26
N GLU A 137 -8.63 5.05 -16.40
CA GLU A 137 -8.68 5.92 -17.58
C GLU A 137 -7.50 6.90 -17.68
N PHE A 138 -6.51 6.77 -16.82
CA PHE A 138 -5.38 7.68 -16.82
C PHE A 138 -4.05 6.93 -16.93
N GLU A 139 -3.16 7.50 -17.73
CA GLU A 139 -1.77 7.07 -17.77
C GLU A 139 -0.92 8.11 -17.07
N ILE A 140 -0.09 7.66 -16.15
CA ILE A 140 0.92 8.46 -15.49
C ILE A 140 2.27 7.89 -15.87
N ASN A 141 3.06 8.65 -16.60
CA ASN A 141 4.43 8.26 -16.90
C ASN A 141 5.34 8.62 -15.71
N PRO A 142 6.15 7.68 -15.23
CA PRO A 142 7.08 7.93 -14.14
C PRO A 142 8.16 8.94 -14.52
#